data_510a1ae3aae6be740af5efc662f4c334
#
_entry.id   510a1ae3aae6be740af5efc662f4c334
#
_cell.length_a   1.000
_cell.length_b   1.000
_cell.length_c   1.000
_cell.angle_alpha   90.00
_cell.angle_beta   90.00
_cell.angle_gamma   90.00
#
_symmetry.space_group_name_H-M   'P 1'
#
loop_
_entity.id
_entity.type
_entity.pdbx_description
1 polymer ?
#
loop_
_entity_poly.entity_id
_entity_poly.type
_entity_poly.pdbx_seq_one_letter_code
_entity_poly.pdbx_strand_id
1 'polypeptide(L)'
;MPVTAFDPFASAAVITMARQGRMPRPLDLPVALRPCDADQAYAVQDAVVRERGEIAGWKVGAASPQALPARAALTRDSVFVAPAGQALHLPAAGFAVMGVEAELVYELGIDLPERPTPYSAAEVLAAMASVRAAIEVCDTRFAAWAQQG
;
A
#
# COMPACT_ATOMS: atom_id res chain seq x y z
N MET A 1 -25.66 16.07 -18.89
CA MET A 1 -25.40 15.91 -17.43
C MET A 1 -23.96 16.32 -17.21
N PRO A 2 -23.65 17.26 -16.28
CA PRO A 2 -22.27 17.53 -15.95
C PRO A 2 -21.68 16.23 -15.39
N VAL A 3 -20.55 15.80 -15.94
CA VAL A 3 -19.73 14.70 -15.35
C VAL A 3 -19.23 15.25 -14.03
N THR A 4 -19.72 14.72 -12.92
CA THR A 4 -19.16 15.03 -11.60
C THR A 4 -17.69 14.64 -11.62
N ALA A 5 -16.82 15.57 -11.24
CA ALA A 5 -15.38 15.27 -11.13
C ALA A 5 -15.18 14.09 -10.17
N PHE A 6 -14.21 13.23 -10.48
CA PHE A 6 -13.85 12.10 -9.62
C PHE A 6 -13.43 12.61 -8.23
N ASP A 7 -14.00 12.01 -7.19
CA ASP A 7 -13.69 12.36 -5.79
C ASP A 7 -12.92 11.22 -5.13
N PRO A 8 -11.59 11.33 -4.98
CA PRO A 8 -10.78 10.32 -4.35
C PRO A 8 -11.09 10.12 -2.86
N PHE A 9 -11.58 11.14 -2.16
CA PHE A 9 -11.92 11.04 -0.74
C PHE A 9 -13.18 10.21 -0.52
N ALA A 10 -14.18 10.31 -1.41
CA ALA A 10 -15.36 9.46 -1.36
C ALA A 10 -14.99 7.98 -1.59
N SER A 11 -14.09 7.69 -2.51
CA SER A 11 -13.56 6.34 -2.75
C SER A 11 -12.77 5.83 -1.54
N ALA A 12 -11.88 6.65 -0.99
CA ALA A 12 -11.09 6.33 0.20
C ALA A 12 -11.98 6.04 1.43
N ALA A 13 -13.07 6.79 1.61
CA ALA A 13 -14.00 6.58 2.70
C ALA A 13 -14.65 5.18 2.66
N VAL A 14 -15.04 4.67 1.48
CA VAL A 14 -15.56 3.31 1.33
C VAL A 14 -14.51 2.28 1.75
N ILE A 15 -13.27 2.41 1.27
CA ILE A 15 -12.17 1.51 1.60
C ILE A 15 -11.85 1.54 3.09
N THR A 16 -11.79 2.73 3.68
CA THR A 16 -11.50 2.92 5.12
C THR A 16 -12.61 2.34 5.99
N MET A 17 -13.89 2.58 5.68
CA MET A 17 -15.01 2.01 6.42
C MET A 17 -15.04 0.48 6.36
N ALA A 18 -14.77 -0.10 5.19
CA ALA A 18 -14.66 -1.55 5.04
C ALA A 18 -13.50 -2.12 5.87
N ARG A 19 -12.33 -1.43 5.87
CA ARG A 19 -11.17 -1.80 6.68
C ARG A 19 -11.45 -1.78 8.18
N GLN A 20 -12.21 -0.79 8.63
CA GLN A 20 -12.57 -0.61 10.04
C GLN A 20 -13.73 -1.50 10.50
N GLY A 21 -14.29 -2.33 9.62
CA GLY A 21 -15.47 -3.13 9.91
C GLY A 21 -16.76 -2.31 10.14
N ARG A 22 -16.75 -1.03 9.73
CA ARG A 22 -17.91 -0.11 9.87
C ARG A 22 -18.94 -0.30 8.75
N MET A 23 -18.59 -1.05 7.73
CA MET A 23 -19.47 -1.52 6.68
C MET A 23 -19.04 -2.92 6.22
N PRO A 24 -19.93 -3.73 5.62
CA PRO A 24 -19.53 -4.95 4.95
C PRO A 24 -18.53 -4.67 3.84
N ARG A 25 -17.61 -5.60 3.59
CA ARG A 25 -16.69 -5.49 2.44
C ARG A 25 -17.51 -5.44 1.15
N PRO A 26 -17.36 -4.40 0.31
CA PRO A 26 -18.09 -4.32 -0.95
C PRO A 26 -17.55 -5.35 -1.94
N LEU A 27 -18.37 -5.75 -2.93
CA LEU A 27 -17.88 -6.54 -4.06
C LEU A 27 -16.92 -5.73 -4.93
N ASP A 28 -17.19 -4.44 -5.09
CA ASP A 28 -16.39 -3.48 -5.83
C ASP A 28 -16.77 -2.05 -5.38
N LEU A 29 -15.98 -1.05 -5.79
CA LEU A 29 -16.38 0.35 -5.63
C LEU A 29 -17.60 0.66 -6.51
N PRO A 30 -18.54 1.51 -6.03
CA PRO A 30 -19.58 2.07 -6.90
C PRO A 30 -18.97 2.68 -8.17
N VAL A 31 -19.62 2.51 -9.30
CA VAL A 31 -19.09 2.94 -10.62
C VAL A 31 -18.59 4.39 -10.60
N ALA A 32 -19.32 5.29 -9.97
CA ALA A 32 -18.95 6.72 -9.87
C ALA A 32 -17.71 6.97 -8.98
N LEU A 33 -17.27 5.98 -8.20
CA LEU A 33 -16.12 6.06 -7.29
C LEU A 33 -14.93 5.22 -7.76
N ARG A 34 -15.02 4.57 -8.91
CA ARG A 34 -13.91 3.79 -9.46
C ARG A 34 -12.89 4.72 -10.11
N PRO A 35 -11.60 4.61 -9.76
CA PRO A 35 -10.55 5.30 -10.51
C PRO A 35 -10.50 4.74 -11.94
N CYS A 36 -10.35 5.61 -12.93
CA CYS A 36 -10.28 5.21 -14.33
C CYS A 36 -8.83 5.17 -14.86
N ASP A 37 -7.86 5.64 -14.08
CA ASP A 37 -6.45 5.66 -14.43
C ASP A 37 -5.57 5.54 -13.16
N ALA A 38 -4.26 5.45 -13.37
CA ALA A 38 -3.29 5.31 -12.27
C ALA A 38 -3.25 6.56 -11.37
N ASP A 39 -3.39 7.76 -11.93
CA ASP A 39 -3.32 9.00 -11.16
C ASP A 39 -4.50 9.09 -10.19
N GLN A 40 -5.70 8.74 -10.64
CA GLN A 40 -6.87 8.65 -9.77
C GLN A 40 -6.71 7.54 -8.72
N ALA A 41 -6.14 6.39 -9.08
CA ALA A 41 -5.89 5.31 -8.14
C ALA A 41 -4.90 5.74 -7.04
N TYR A 42 -3.83 6.43 -7.40
CA TYR A 42 -2.89 7.00 -6.43
C TYR A 42 -3.53 8.11 -5.59
N ALA A 43 -4.40 8.95 -6.15
CA ALA A 43 -5.12 9.94 -5.36
C ALA A 43 -6.03 9.29 -4.29
N VAL A 44 -6.68 8.16 -4.59
CA VAL A 44 -7.42 7.37 -3.60
C VAL A 44 -6.48 6.81 -2.53
N GLN A 45 -5.34 6.24 -2.93
CA GLN A 45 -4.34 5.72 -2.00
C GLN A 45 -3.86 6.82 -1.05
N ASP A 46 -3.51 7.99 -1.58
CA ASP A 46 -3.04 9.13 -0.78
C ASP A 46 -4.11 9.62 0.20
N ALA A 47 -5.39 9.62 -0.21
CA ALA A 47 -6.51 9.95 0.66
C ALA A 47 -6.65 8.94 1.82
N VAL A 48 -6.53 7.64 1.55
CA VAL A 48 -6.52 6.59 2.60
C VAL A 48 -5.34 6.76 3.56
N VAL A 49 -4.15 7.05 3.03
CA VAL A 49 -2.93 7.23 3.85
C VAL A 49 -3.05 8.42 4.78
N ARG A 50 -3.63 9.55 4.33
CA ARG A 50 -3.86 10.74 5.17
C ARG A 50 -4.71 10.45 6.40
N GLU A 51 -5.68 9.55 6.29
CA GLU A 51 -6.53 9.14 7.42
C GLU A 51 -5.79 8.19 8.39
N ARG A 52 -4.76 7.48 7.91
CA ARG A 52 -4.04 6.48 8.70
C ARG A 52 -2.83 7.01 9.44
N GLY A 53 -2.28 8.14 9.02
CA GLY A 53 -1.21 8.84 9.70
C GLY A 53 0.17 8.68 9.06
N GLU A 54 1.22 8.58 9.86
CA GLU A 54 2.61 8.65 9.43
C GLU A 54 3.01 7.50 8.50
N ILE A 55 3.69 7.82 7.40
CA ILE A 55 4.31 6.85 6.49
C ILE A 55 5.60 6.33 7.14
N ALA A 56 5.73 5.02 7.26
CA ALA A 56 6.93 4.35 7.75
C ALA A 56 7.81 3.79 6.62
N GLY A 57 7.26 3.63 5.42
CA GLY A 57 7.98 3.09 4.28
C GLY A 57 7.10 2.95 3.04
N TRP A 58 7.64 2.29 2.04
CA TRP A 58 6.99 2.10 0.75
C TRP A 58 7.11 0.66 0.29
N LYS A 59 6.01 0.06 -0.14
CA LYS A 59 6.01 -1.16 -0.94
C LYS A 59 6.20 -0.75 -2.40
N VAL A 60 7.09 -1.44 -3.09
CA VAL A 60 7.32 -1.25 -4.52
C VAL A 60 7.31 -2.61 -5.20
N GLY A 61 6.54 -2.76 -6.25
CA GLY A 61 6.46 -4.01 -7.00
C GLY A 61 6.13 -3.77 -8.46
N ALA A 62 6.53 -4.68 -9.33
CA ALA A 62 6.22 -4.66 -10.74
C ALA A 62 5.72 -6.03 -11.19
N ALA A 63 4.71 -6.06 -12.07
CA ALA A 63 4.14 -7.30 -12.62
C ALA A 63 5.14 -8.07 -13.52
N SER A 64 6.15 -7.38 -14.05
CA SER A 64 7.25 -7.96 -14.84
C SER A 64 8.47 -7.05 -14.78
N PRO A 65 9.67 -7.54 -15.17
CA PRO A 65 10.87 -6.70 -15.23
C PRO A 65 10.77 -5.48 -16.17
N GLN A 66 9.83 -5.49 -17.09
CA GLN A 66 9.60 -4.40 -18.07
C GLN A 66 8.43 -3.49 -17.66
N ALA A 67 7.63 -3.89 -16.69
CA ALA A 67 6.51 -3.08 -16.22
C ALA A 67 6.99 -1.91 -15.35
N LEU A 68 6.28 -0.79 -15.44
CA LEU A 68 6.49 0.31 -14.49
C LEU A 68 6.13 -0.18 -13.09
N PRO A 69 6.99 0.04 -12.08
CA PRO A 69 6.68 -0.33 -10.71
C PRO A 69 5.48 0.45 -10.17
N ALA A 70 4.58 -0.26 -9.49
CA ALA A 70 3.59 0.35 -8.63
C ALA A 70 4.18 0.59 -7.25
N ARG A 71 3.70 1.62 -6.55
CA ARG A 71 4.09 1.94 -5.17
C ARG A 71 2.88 1.96 -4.25
N ALA A 72 3.10 1.61 -3.00
CA ALA A 72 2.10 1.78 -1.95
C ALA A 72 2.77 2.26 -0.65
N ALA A 73 2.16 3.22 0.03
CA ALA A 73 2.65 3.68 1.31
C ALA A 73 2.33 2.66 2.41
N LEU A 74 3.32 2.36 3.23
CA LEU A 74 3.19 1.59 4.45
C LEU A 74 3.11 2.57 5.62
N THR A 75 1.97 2.61 6.28
CA THR A 75 1.77 3.45 7.46
C THR A 75 2.36 2.78 8.70
N ARG A 76 2.78 3.58 9.67
CA ARG A 76 3.48 3.09 10.88
C ARG A 76 2.69 2.02 11.65
N ASP A 77 1.37 2.11 11.66
CA ASP A 77 0.47 1.13 12.27
C ASP A 77 0.42 -0.23 11.53
N SER A 78 1.03 -0.32 10.34
CA SER A 78 1.09 -1.55 9.53
C SER A 78 2.50 -2.17 9.45
N VAL A 79 3.50 -1.57 10.10
CA VAL A 79 4.87 -2.07 10.13
C VAL A 79 5.23 -2.57 11.53
N PHE A 80 5.56 -3.84 11.63
CA PHE A 80 5.91 -4.51 12.90
C PHE A 80 7.35 -5.01 12.83
N VAL A 81 8.10 -4.76 13.88
CA VAL A 81 9.49 -5.21 13.99
C VAL A 81 9.61 -6.18 15.17
N ALA A 82 9.99 -7.42 14.88
CA ALA A 82 10.30 -8.40 15.92
C ALA A 82 11.77 -8.28 16.33
N PRO A 83 12.10 -8.28 17.62
CA PRO A 83 13.46 -8.52 18.08
C PRO A 83 13.97 -9.89 17.60
N ALA A 84 15.28 -10.02 17.41
CA ALA A 84 15.87 -11.29 16.98
C ALA A 84 15.45 -12.45 17.89
N GLY A 85 14.99 -13.55 17.29
CA GLY A 85 14.53 -14.74 18.03
C GLY A 85 13.13 -14.63 18.64
N GLN A 86 12.40 -13.55 18.41
CA GLN A 86 11.01 -13.42 18.87
C GLN A 86 10.03 -13.57 17.71
N ALA A 87 8.87 -14.19 17.98
CA ALA A 87 7.77 -14.29 17.04
C ALA A 87 6.81 -13.11 17.20
N LEU A 88 6.31 -12.60 16.09
CA LEU A 88 5.15 -11.70 16.05
C LEU A 88 3.88 -12.52 15.85
N HIS A 89 2.84 -12.16 16.59
CA HIS A 89 1.53 -12.78 16.48
C HIS A 89 0.52 -11.74 15.97
N LEU A 90 -0.05 -11.99 14.79
CA LEU A 90 -1.13 -11.17 14.22
C LEU A 90 -2.45 -11.91 14.37
N PRO A 91 -3.52 -11.25 14.91
CA PRO A 91 -4.83 -11.88 15.05
C PRO A 91 -5.44 -12.18 13.67
N ALA A 92 -5.66 -13.44 13.35
CA ALA A 92 -6.23 -13.87 12.08
C ALA A 92 -7.66 -13.33 11.83
N ALA A 93 -8.42 -13.07 12.88
CA ALA A 93 -9.81 -12.61 12.78
C ALA A 93 -9.98 -11.25 12.06
N GLY A 94 -8.92 -10.47 11.92
CA GLY A 94 -8.96 -9.19 11.19
C GLY A 94 -8.83 -9.31 9.67
N PHE A 95 -8.43 -10.48 9.15
CA PHE A 95 -8.11 -10.70 7.75
C PHE A 95 -9.22 -11.45 7.00
N ALA A 96 -9.41 -11.11 5.72
CA ALA A 96 -10.29 -11.86 4.81
C ALA A 96 -9.55 -12.97 4.09
N VAL A 97 -8.31 -12.70 3.67
CA VAL A 97 -7.51 -13.58 2.81
C VAL A 97 -6.26 -14.07 3.52
N MET A 98 -5.54 -13.20 4.19
CA MET A 98 -4.26 -13.49 4.85
C MET A 98 -3.26 -14.16 3.88
N GLY A 99 -3.00 -13.50 2.74
CA GLY A 99 -1.89 -13.87 1.87
C GLY A 99 -0.56 -13.60 2.55
N VAL A 100 0.47 -14.38 2.23
CA VAL A 100 1.81 -14.24 2.81
C VAL A 100 2.84 -14.19 1.69
N GLU A 101 3.63 -13.11 1.65
CA GLU A 101 4.71 -12.92 0.69
C GLU A 101 6.05 -12.73 1.40
N ALA A 102 7.12 -13.32 0.83
CA ALA A 102 8.48 -13.11 1.31
C ALA A 102 9.06 -11.87 0.63
N GLU A 103 9.59 -10.93 1.43
CA GLU A 103 10.03 -9.63 0.97
C GLU A 103 11.44 -9.28 1.44
N LEU A 104 12.05 -8.31 0.74
CA LEU A 104 13.27 -7.64 1.18
C LEU A 104 12.94 -6.20 1.54
N VAL A 105 13.28 -5.80 2.75
CA VAL A 105 13.20 -4.41 3.20
C VAL A 105 14.57 -3.76 3.11
N TYR A 106 14.64 -2.67 2.37
CA TYR A 106 15.81 -1.79 2.29
C TYR A 106 15.60 -0.60 3.22
N GLU A 107 16.46 -0.49 4.22
CA GLU A 107 16.44 0.63 5.16
C GLU A 107 17.41 1.72 4.67
N LEU A 108 16.90 2.93 4.47
CA LEU A 108 17.73 4.06 4.09
C LEU A 108 18.33 4.70 5.35
N GLY A 109 19.64 4.92 5.33
CA GLY A 109 20.38 5.68 6.36
C GLY A 109 20.62 7.12 5.97
N ILE A 110 20.36 7.47 4.71
CA ILE A 110 20.49 8.82 4.17
C ILE A 110 19.21 9.10 3.39
N ASP A 111 18.65 10.28 3.60
CA ASP A 111 17.48 10.74 2.86
C ASP A 111 17.77 10.89 1.37
N LEU A 112 16.81 10.54 0.55
CA LEU A 112 16.80 10.75 -0.90
C LEU A 112 15.73 11.80 -1.23
N PRO A 113 16.07 13.11 -1.10
CA PRO A 113 15.11 14.18 -1.33
C PRO A 113 14.65 14.23 -2.80
N GLU A 114 13.46 14.75 -3.02
CA GLU A 114 12.93 14.96 -4.36
C GLU A 114 13.87 15.86 -5.18
N ARG A 115 14.14 15.44 -6.42
CA ARG A 115 14.96 16.19 -7.38
C ARG A 115 14.49 15.89 -8.82
N PRO A 116 14.78 16.82 -9.79
CA PRO A 116 14.37 16.64 -11.18
C PRO A 116 14.99 15.42 -11.88
N THR A 117 16.22 15.04 -11.47
CA THR A 117 16.93 13.91 -12.06
C THR A 117 16.76 12.66 -11.20
N PRO A 118 16.33 11.53 -11.76
CA PRO A 118 16.24 10.27 -11.02
C PRO A 118 17.56 9.88 -10.36
N TYR A 119 17.50 9.24 -9.20
CA TYR A 119 18.67 8.66 -8.56
C TYR A 119 19.16 7.44 -9.34
N SER A 120 20.47 7.34 -9.51
CA SER A 120 21.10 6.14 -10.04
C SER A 120 21.05 5.00 -9.01
N ALA A 121 21.17 3.76 -9.48
CA ALA A 121 21.26 2.61 -8.59
C ALA A 121 22.43 2.72 -7.59
N ALA A 122 23.57 3.29 -8.01
CA ALA A 122 24.73 3.50 -7.14
C ALA A 122 24.45 4.49 -6.02
N GLU A 123 23.73 5.59 -6.28
CA GLU A 123 23.33 6.57 -5.27
C GLU A 123 22.34 5.94 -4.27
N VAL A 124 21.36 5.16 -4.76
CA VAL A 124 20.41 4.46 -3.89
C VAL A 124 21.12 3.44 -3.01
N LEU A 125 22.03 2.64 -3.58
CA LEU A 125 22.84 1.67 -2.82
C LEU A 125 23.69 2.36 -1.76
N ALA A 126 24.30 3.51 -2.08
CA ALA A 126 25.09 4.28 -1.12
C ALA A 126 24.26 4.88 0.02
N ALA A 127 22.98 5.12 -0.20
CA ALA A 127 22.05 5.62 0.82
C ALA A 127 21.50 4.53 1.73
N MET A 128 21.64 3.24 1.39
CA MET A 128 21.13 2.13 2.20
C MET A 128 21.99 1.89 3.44
N ALA A 129 21.32 1.77 4.60
CA ALA A 129 21.93 1.38 5.86
C ALA A 129 21.88 -0.13 6.08
N SER A 130 20.78 -0.79 5.69
CA SER A 130 20.61 -2.23 5.89
C SER A 130 19.63 -2.86 4.90
N VAL A 131 19.74 -4.18 4.76
CA VAL A 131 18.76 -5.02 4.06
C VAL A 131 18.29 -6.10 5.02
N ARG A 132 16.98 -6.32 5.10
CA ARG A 132 16.36 -7.30 6.00
C ARG A 132 15.37 -8.18 5.26
N ALA A 133 15.28 -9.44 5.67
CA ALA A 133 14.17 -10.29 5.28
C ALA A 133 12.90 -9.84 6.01
N ALA A 134 11.78 -9.84 5.31
CA ALA A 134 10.48 -9.49 5.84
C ALA A 134 9.38 -10.41 5.31
N ILE A 135 8.23 -10.33 5.93
CA ILE A 135 7.00 -11.00 5.50
C ILE A 135 5.95 -9.91 5.31
N GLU A 136 5.36 -9.83 4.13
CA GLU A 136 4.14 -9.06 3.89
C GLU A 136 2.93 -9.94 4.18
N VAL A 137 1.98 -9.44 4.96
CA VAL A 137 0.68 -10.06 5.14
C VAL A 137 -0.34 -9.28 4.30
N CYS A 138 -0.70 -9.86 3.16
CA CYS A 138 -1.62 -9.27 2.21
C CYS A 138 -3.07 -9.52 2.63
N ASP A 139 -3.91 -8.51 2.49
CA ASP A 139 -5.35 -8.64 2.65
C ASP A 139 -6.09 -7.73 1.68
N THR A 140 -7.38 -7.96 1.51
CA THR A 140 -8.26 -7.19 0.63
C THR A 140 -9.32 -6.42 1.40
N ARG A 141 -9.85 -5.36 0.79
CA ARG A 141 -11.04 -4.63 1.27
C ARG A 141 -12.31 -5.02 0.52
N PHE A 142 -12.19 -5.92 -0.44
CA PHE A 142 -13.30 -6.38 -1.29
C PHE A 142 -13.72 -7.82 -0.93
N ALA A 143 -15.02 -8.12 -1.05
CA ALA A 143 -15.55 -9.44 -0.68
C ALA A 143 -15.16 -10.54 -1.67
N ALA A 144 -14.89 -10.20 -2.94
CA ALA A 144 -14.59 -11.14 -4.02
C ALA A 144 -13.29 -10.76 -4.74
N TRP A 145 -12.20 -10.57 -3.99
CA TRP A 145 -10.93 -10.10 -4.53
C TRP A 145 -10.38 -10.97 -5.68
N ALA A 146 -10.56 -12.30 -5.62
CA ALA A 146 -10.09 -13.22 -6.65
C ALA A 146 -10.79 -13.05 -8.01
N GLN A 147 -11.88 -12.27 -8.07
CA GLN A 147 -12.65 -11.99 -9.29
C GLN A 147 -12.30 -10.62 -9.88
N GLN A 148 -11.37 -9.89 -9.26
CA GLN A 148 -11.01 -8.51 -9.63
C GLN A 148 -9.68 -8.40 -10.37
N GLY A 149 -9.08 -9.52 -10.77
CA GLY A 149 -7.84 -9.61 -11.54
C GLY A 149 -8.04 -9.40 -13.03
#